data_5f2a5ba860a9242c2ad47beb3cdcbf32
#
_entry.id   5f2a5ba860a9242c2ad47beb3cdcbf32
#
_cell.length_a   1.000
_cell.length_b   1.000
_cell.length_c   1.000
_cell.angle_alpha   90.00
_cell.angle_beta   90.00
_cell.angle_gamma   90.00
#
_symmetry.space_group_name_H-M   'P 1'
#
loop_
_entity.id
_entity.type
_entity.pdbx_description
1 polymer ?
#
loop_
_entity_poly.entity_id
_entity_poly.type
_entity_poly.pdbx_seq_one_letter_code
_entity_poly.pdbx_strand_id
1 'polypeptide(L)'
;MNVLVLGGCADMAVPLLRLLKKDTVAKEICLCDLNIAKARKIAESMGPKFSAQQVDANDLGRVTELMEGCDIVLCFVGPFYRFEKRLARCAINAKVDYVSICDDYDAYLDVITLEEEAREAGVKILTGFGNSPGITQILARKGYNSVENPYRINVSWCAGSNERAGVSNLVHLFHIFNDTTLQWLDGKERRVKTGQGKKLVEFPPPVGPCDVYYTGHAESVSLPRNLPGLKEVTLHGGVKPGYIVKLIRTMSALKMLSTHKKRVRLARFFHRIEGLFGMGGVDKSVGRVDVYGEADGKTQYKYFTYVGHIAEITSIPMYLAARLCAAGAFDTLPGGVYSGERLLAQPDEFIRALKGMGVEIYESEVEETSS
;
A
#
# COMPACT_ATOMS: atom_id res chain seq x y z
N MET A 1 -22.18 10.48 3.31
CA MET A 1 -21.44 9.35 2.70
C MET A 1 -21.62 8.12 3.58
N ASN A 2 -22.12 7.04 2.99
CA ASN A 2 -22.26 5.72 3.59
C ASN A 2 -21.03 4.88 3.21
N VAL A 3 -20.28 4.44 4.21
CA VAL A 3 -18.98 3.79 4.03
C VAL A 3 -19.08 2.32 4.41
N LEU A 4 -18.68 1.43 3.52
CA LEU A 4 -18.46 0.03 3.84
C LEU A 4 -16.96 -0.21 4.08
N VAL A 5 -16.59 -0.78 5.21
CA VAL A 5 -15.20 -1.15 5.53
C VAL A 5 -15.07 -2.67 5.56
N LEU A 6 -14.52 -3.24 4.50
CA LEU A 6 -14.22 -4.68 4.41
C LEU A 6 -12.92 -5.00 5.15
N GLY A 7 -12.94 -6.00 6.02
CA GLY A 7 -11.82 -6.31 6.90
C GLY A 7 -11.66 -5.29 8.03
N GLY A 8 -12.78 -4.75 8.53
CA GLY A 8 -12.82 -3.69 9.54
C GLY A 8 -12.19 -4.08 10.89
N CYS A 9 -11.88 -5.36 11.09
CA CYS A 9 -11.12 -5.85 12.25
C CYS A 9 -9.61 -5.86 12.08
N ALA A 10 -9.08 -5.47 10.91
CA ALA A 10 -7.64 -5.41 10.67
C ALA A 10 -6.99 -4.31 11.52
N ASP A 11 -5.77 -4.57 12.01
CA ASP A 11 -5.04 -3.57 12.81
C ASP A 11 -4.75 -2.30 12.00
N MET A 12 -4.52 -2.46 10.69
CA MET A 12 -4.36 -1.34 9.75
C MET A 12 -5.64 -0.52 9.56
N ALA A 13 -6.83 -1.05 9.85
CA ALA A 13 -8.09 -0.30 9.76
C ALA A 13 -8.33 0.63 10.95
N VAL A 14 -7.72 0.37 12.11
CA VAL A 14 -8.01 1.10 13.35
C VAL A 14 -7.79 2.62 13.22
N PRO A 15 -6.67 3.12 12.66
CA PRO A 15 -6.51 4.57 12.46
C PRO A 15 -7.54 5.14 11.49
N LEU A 16 -7.89 4.44 10.41
CA LEU A 16 -8.97 4.85 9.49
C LEU A 16 -10.29 5.05 10.25
N LEU A 17 -10.68 4.07 11.09
CA LEU A 17 -11.94 4.16 11.85
C LEU A 17 -11.94 5.34 12.82
N ARG A 18 -10.80 5.68 13.42
CA ARG A 18 -10.64 6.88 14.25
C ARG A 18 -10.82 8.17 13.45
N LEU A 19 -10.30 8.22 12.21
CA LEU A 19 -10.50 9.34 11.31
C LEU A 19 -11.97 9.46 10.88
N LEU A 20 -12.57 8.36 10.44
CA LEU A 20 -13.99 8.31 10.09
C LEU A 20 -14.90 8.69 11.26
N LYS A 21 -14.54 8.33 12.51
CA LYS A 21 -15.31 8.73 13.70
C LYS A 21 -15.43 10.24 13.83
N LYS A 22 -14.39 10.98 13.51
CA LYS A 22 -14.33 12.45 13.59
C LYS A 22 -14.88 13.12 12.31
N ASP A 23 -15.02 12.36 11.24
CA ASP A 23 -15.44 12.87 9.95
C ASP A 23 -16.93 13.26 9.96
N THR A 24 -17.24 14.43 9.42
CA THR A 24 -18.61 14.96 9.38
C THR A 24 -19.37 14.57 8.11
N VAL A 25 -18.67 14.13 7.07
CA VAL A 25 -19.24 13.68 5.78
C VAL A 25 -19.64 12.22 5.85
N ALA A 26 -18.85 11.37 6.52
CA ALA A 26 -19.20 9.97 6.77
C ALA A 26 -20.37 9.89 7.79
N LYS A 27 -21.56 9.46 7.32
CA LYS A 27 -22.78 9.39 8.11
C LYS A 27 -23.00 8.02 8.73
N GLU A 28 -22.84 6.98 7.93
CA GLU A 28 -23.01 5.59 8.32
C GLU A 28 -21.77 4.81 7.91
N ILE A 29 -21.23 4.01 8.81
CA ILE A 29 -20.02 3.22 8.60
C ILE A 29 -20.32 1.78 9.02
N CYS A 30 -20.32 0.87 8.04
CA CYS A 30 -20.55 -0.55 8.27
C CYS A 30 -19.21 -1.31 8.25
N LEU A 31 -18.85 -1.92 9.39
CA LEU A 31 -17.69 -2.79 9.51
C LEU A 31 -18.05 -4.20 9.09
N CYS A 32 -17.49 -4.68 8.00
CA CYS A 32 -17.71 -6.03 7.49
C CYS A 32 -16.47 -6.90 7.73
N ASP A 33 -16.66 -7.97 8.49
CA ASP A 33 -15.56 -8.88 8.85
C ASP A 33 -16.06 -10.30 9.11
N LEU A 34 -15.18 -11.29 8.96
CA LEU A 34 -15.50 -12.68 9.31
C LEU A 34 -15.73 -12.84 10.82
N ASN A 35 -15.01 -12.04 11.63
CA ASN A 35 -15.12 -12.03 13.09
C ASN A 35 -16.13 -10.99 13.56
N ILE A 36 -17.40 -11.33 13.46
CA ILE A 36 -18.52 -10.43 13.85
C ILE A 36 -18.44 -9.98 15.32
N ALA A 37 -17.97 -10.83 16.24
CA ALA A 37 -17.85 -10.46 17.65
C ALA A 37 -16.84 -9.32 17.85
N LYS A 38 -15.68 -9.39 17.18
CA LYS A 38 -14.67 -8.32 17.18
C LYS A 38 -15.20 -7.07 16.48
N ALA A 39 -15.86 -7.21 15.32
CA ALA A 39 -16.42 -6.10 14.57
C ALA A 39 -17.46 -5.32 15.37
N ARG A 40 -18.40 -6.00 16.03
CA ARG A 40 -19.40 -5.37 16.92
C ARG A 40 -18.76 -4.60 18.06
N LYS A 41 -17.79 -5.21 18.75
CA LYS A 41 -17.06 -4.54 19.84
C LYS A 41 -16.34 -3.29 19.38
N ILE A 42 -15.73 -3.32 18.19
CA ILE A 42 -15.09 -2.14 17.59
C ILE A 42 -16.16 -1.08 17.26
N ALA A 43 -17.24 -1.44 16.55
CA ALA A 43 -18.31 -0.52 16.18
C ALA A 43 -18.91 0.18 17.40
N GLU A 44 -19.24 -0.56 18.46
CA GLU A 44 -19.74 -0.03 19.72
C GLU A 44 -18.77 0.99 20.34
N SER A 45 -17.47 0.70 20.34
CA SER A 45 -16.44 1.62 20.88
C SER A 45 -16.27 2.89 20.03
N MET A 46 -16.60 2.83 18.75
CA MET A 46 -16.49 3.96 17.82
C MET A 46 -17.70 4.89 17.90
N GLY A 47 -18.89 4.40 18.26
CA GLY A 47 -20.08 5.22 18.47
C GLY A 47 -21.23 4.94 17.47
N PRO A 48 -22.34 5.70 17.56
CA PRO A 48 -23.62 5.31 16.97
C PRO A 48 -23.67 5.29 15.45
N LYS A 49 -22.76 5.96 14.76
CA LYS A 49 -22.70 5.90 13.28
C LYS A 49 -22.00 4.65 12.75
N PHE A 50 -21.48 3.79 13.65
CA PHE A 50 -20.82 2.55 13.28
C PHE A 50 -21.74 1.37 13.52
N SER A 51 -21.79 0.48 12.54
CA SER A 51 -22.47 -0.81 12.60
C SER A 51 -21.53 -1.94 12.21
N ALA A 52 -21.94 -3.19 12.39
CA ALA A 52 -21.13 -4.35 12.04
C ALA A 52 -21.97 -5.44 11.37
N GLN A 53 -21.43 -6.03 10.31
CA GLN A 53 -22.00 -7.15 9.57
C GLN A 53 -20.98 -8.28 9.46
N GLN A 54 -21.45 -9.53 9.56
CA GLN A 54 -20.60 -10.68 9.29
C GLN A 54 -20.54 -10.94 7.79
N VAL A 55 -19.33 -11.12 7.26
CA VAL A 55 -19.11 -11.53 5.88
C VAL A 55 -17.86 -12.39 5.74
N ASP A 56 -17.97 -13.46 4.96
CA ASP A 56 -16.81 -14.17 4.41
C ASP A 56 -16.49 -13.55 3.04
N ALA A 57 -15.28 -13.07 2.86
CA ALA A 57 -14.80 -12.51 1.59
C ALA A 57 -14.79 -13.53 0.44
N ASN A 58 -15.02 -14.82 0.70
CA ASN A 58 -15.25 -15.83 -0.33
C ASN A 58 -16.70 -15.89 -0.81
N ASP A 59 -17.66 -15.40 -0.05
CA ASP A 59 -19.07 -15.27 -0.45
C ASP A 59 -19.25 -13.96 -1.23
N LEU A 60 -18.92 -14.01 -2.51
CA LEU A 60 -18.94 -12.82 -3.38
C LEU A 60 -20.37 -12.27 -3.59
N GLY A 61 -21.39 -13.12 -3.53
CA GLY A 61 -22.78 -12.68 -3.62
C GLY A 61 -23.13 -11.80 -2.43
N ARG A 62 -22.86 -12.27 -1.22
CA ARG A 62 -23.11 -11.50 0.01
C ARG A 62 -22.24 -10.23 0.09
N VAL A 63 -21.00 -10.29 -0.37
CA VAL A 63 -20.13 -9.12 -0.45
C VAL A 63 -20.72 -8.06 -1.38
N THR A 64 -21.18 -8.45 -2.58
CA THR A 64 -21.81 -7.52 -3.54
C THR A 64 -23.06 -6.89 -2.95
N GLU A 65 -23.96 -7.69 -2.37
CA GLU A 65 -25.19 -7.20 -1.70
C GLU A 65 -24.89 -6.16 -0.61
N LEU A 66 -23.84 -6.38 0.20
CA LEU A 66 -23.43 -5.43 1.25
C LEU A 66 -22.83 -4.13 0.68
N MET A 67 -22.27 -4.16 -0.51
CA MET A 67 -21.75 -2.97 -1.21
C MET A 67 -22.87 -2.12 -1.83
N GLU A 68 -24.01 -2.74 -2.20
CA GLU A 68 -25.15 -2.03 -2.79
C GLU A 68 -25.68 -0.93 -1.86
N GLY A 69 -25.85 0.27 -2.39
CA GLY A 69 -26.33 1.42 -1.63
C GLY A 69 -25.27 2.12 -0.76
N CYS A 70 -24.01 1.66 -0.78
CA CYS A 70 -22.90 2.40 -0.20
C CYS A 70 -22.38 3.45 -1.19
N ASP A 71 -21.83 4.54 -0.68
CA ASP A 71 -21.18 5.55 -1.53
C ASP A 71 -19.72 5.18 -1.84
N ILE A 72 -19.07 4.41 -0.95
CA ILE A 72 -17.68 3.95 -1.12
C ILE A 72 -17.38 2.71 -0.30
N VAL A 73 -16.48 1.87 -0.84
CA VAL A 73 -15.95 0.68 -0.17
C VAL A 73 -14.48 0.87 0.15
N LEU A 74 -14.07 0.65 1.41
CA LEU A 74 -12.68 0.71 1.88
C LEU A 74 -12.23 -0.69 2.29
N CYS A 75 -11.22 -1.25 1.62
CA CYS A 75 -10.87 -2.66 1.75
C CYS A 75 -9.50 -2.88 2.41
N PHE A 76 -9.52 -3.64 3.51
CA PHE A 76 -8.36 -4.17 4.25
C PHE A 76 -8.27 -5.70 4.20
N VAL A 77 -9.01 -6.36 3.32
CA VAL A 77 -9.06 -7.83 3.25
C VAL A 77 -7.83 -8.36 2.53
N GLY A 78 -6.91 -8.91 3.29
CA GLY A 78 -5.73 -9.60 2.76
C GLY A 78 -5.81 -11.14 2.91
N PRO A 79 -4.92 -11.90 2.24
CA PRO A 79 -3.86 -11.40 1.36
C PRO A 79 -4.40 -10.95 0.00
N PHE A 80 -3.89 -9.84 -0.52
CA PHE A 80 -4.44 -9.17 -1.70
C PHE A 80 -4.33 -10.01 -2.96
N TYR A 81 -3.24 -10.78 -3.15
CA TYR A 81 -3.10 -11.73 -4.28
C TYR A 81 -4.23 -12.77 -4.39
N ARG A 82 -5.09 -12.91 -3.35
CA ARG A 82 -6.25 -13.79 -3.38
C ARG A 82 -7.58 -13.07 -3.53
N PHE A 83 -7.67 -11.86 -3.03
CA PHE A 83 -8.95 -11.20 -2.82
C PHE A 83 -9.13 -9.93 -3.65
N GLU A 84 -8.07 -9.17 -3.94
CA GLU A 84 -8.17 -7.84 -4.53
C GLU A 84 -9.07 -7.79 -5.77
N LYS A 85 -8.71 -8.53 -6.82
CA LYS A 85 -9.48 -8.56 -8.07
C LYS A 85 -10.94 -8.98 -7.87
N ARG A 86 -11.18 -9.95 -6.98
CA ARG A 86 -12.52 -10.50 -6.73
C ARG A 86 -13.41 -9.48 -6.04
N LEU A 87 -12.88 -8.79 -5.03
CA LEU A 87 -13.62 -7.77 -4.26
C LEU A 87 -13.80 -6.49 -5.09
N ALA A 88 -12.80 -6.08 -5.86
CA ALA A 88 -12.94 -4.98 -6.82
C ALA A 88 -14.05 -5.26 -7.85
N ARG A 89 -14.15 -6.50 -8.35
CA ARG A 89 -15.26 -6.89 -9.25
C ARG A 89 -16.63 -6.86 -8.54
N CYS A 90 -16.71 -7.19 -7.25
CA CYS A 90 -17.95 -7.00 -6.48
C CYS A 90 -18.35 -5.53 -6.44
N ALA A 91 -17.40 -4.62 -6.26
CA ALA A 91 -17.67 -3.18 -6.28
C ALA A 91 -18.14 -2.70 -7.66
N ILE A 92 -17.56 -3.19 -8.74
CA ILE A 92 -18.03 -2.93 -10.11
C ILE A 92 -19.48 -3.39 -10.29
N ASN A 93 -19.80 -4.61 -9.85
CA ASN A 93 -21.15 -5.15 -9.93
C ASN A 93 -22.17 -4.36 -9.10
N ALA A 94 -21.76 -3.89 -7.92
CA ALA A 94 -22.57 -3.04 -7.04
C ALA A 94 -22.60 -1.57 -7.48
N LYS A 95 -21.84 -1.17 -8.50
CA LYS A 95 -21.69 0.21 -9.01
C LYS A 95 -21.25 1.20 -7.94
N VAL A 96 -20.27 0.82 -7.12
CA VAL A 96 -19.72 1.62 -6.04
C VAL A 96 -18.21 1.77 -6.17
N ASP A 97 -17.67 2.95 -5.88
CA ASP A 97 -16.23 3.20 -5.89
C ASP A 97 -15.54 2.41 -4.77
N TYR A 98 -14.34 1.92 -5.08
CA TYR A 98 -13.57 1.02 -4.21
C TYR A 98 -12.17 1.56 -3.98
N VAL A 99 -11.71 1.53 -2.73
CA VAL A 99 -10.34 1.91 -2.35
C VAL A 99 -9.73 0.78 -1.54
N SER A 100 -8.52 0.34 -1.89
CA SER A 100 -7.78 -0.67 -1.16
C SER A 100 -6.36 -0.24 -0.81
N ILE A 101 -5.78 -0.90 0.18
CA ILE A 101 -4.36 -0.80 0.52
C ILE A 101 -3.54 -1.94 -0.12
N CYS A 102 -3.97 -2.47 -1.26
CA CYS A 102 -3.32 -3.58 -1.96
C CYS A 102 -1.85 -3.28 -2.26
N ASP A 103 -0.96 -4.10 -1.73
CA ASP A 103 0.49 -3.93 -1.83
C ASP A 103 1.18 -5.01 -2.69
N ASP A 104 0.55 -6.15 -2.91
CA ASP A 104 1.09 -7.25 -3.72
C ASP A 104 1.17 -6.88 -5.22
N TYR A 105 2.34 -7.01 -5.86
CA TYR A 105 2.52 -6.71 -7.29
C TYR A 105 1.70 -7.61 -8.20
N ASP A 106 1.52 -8.87 -7.84
CA ASP A 106 0.72 -9.85 -8.59
C ASP A 106 -0.79 -9.54 -8.48
N ALA A 107 -1.26 -9.08 -7.33
CA ALA A 107 -2.61 -8.58 -7.17
C ALA A 107 -2.87 -7.31 -7.99
N TYR A 108 -1.90 -6.39 -8.05
CA TYR A 108 -1.99 -5.22 -8.92
C TYR A 108 -2.11 -5.61 -10.39
N LEU A 109 -1.27 -6.54 -10.87
CA LEU A 109 -1.34 -7.04 -12.25
C LEU A 109 -2.67 -7.72 -12.56
N ASP A 110 -3.28 -8.37 -11.57
CA ASP A 110 -4.59 -8.99 -11.72
C ASP A 110 -5.73 -7.95 -11.74
N VAL A 111 -5.71 -6.97 -10.83
CA VAL A 111 -6.81 -6.01 -10.72
C VAL A 111 -6.87 -5.05 -11.90
N ILE A 112 -5.74 -4.64 -12.49
CA ILE A 112 -5.73 -3.77 -13.68
C ILE A 112 -6.41 -4.41 -14.90
N THR A 113 -6.60 -5.74 -14.92
CA THR A 113 -7.37 -6.41 -15.98
C THR A 113 -8.87 -6.09 -15.91
N LEU A 114 -9.35 -5.45 -14.85
CA LEU A 114 -10.72 -4.96 -14.69
C LEU A 114 -10.94 -3.55 -15.26
N GLU A 115 -9.94 -2.95 -15.87
CA GLU A 115 -9.97 -1.56 -16.38
C GLU A 115 -11.22 -1.29 -17.23
N GLU A 116 -11.49 -2.17 -18.20
CA GLU A 116 -12.63 -2.01 -19.12
C GLU A 116 -13.97 -2.22 -18.40
N GLU A 117 -14.08 -3.29 -17.57
CA GLU A 117 -15.28 -3.56 -16.79
C GLU A 117 -15.62 -2.36 -15.85
N ALA A 118 -14.60 -1.79 -15.22
CA ALA A 118 -14.76 -0.63 -14.34
C ALA A 118 -15.15 0.63 -15.13
N ARG A 119 -14.58 0.82 -16.32
CA ARG A 119 -14.87 1.95 -17.20
C ARG A 119 -16.32 1.92 -17.70
N GLU A 120 -16.78 0.76 -18.16
CA GLU A 120 -18.17 0.57 -18.62
C GLU A 120 -19.19 0.79 -17.50
N ALA A 121 -18.87 0.36 -16.27
CA ALA A 121 -19.71 0.55 -15.10
C ALA A 121 -19.66 1.98 -14.52
N GLY A 122 -18.71 2.83 -14.94
CA GLY A 122 -18.48 4.14 -14.36
C GLY A 122 -17.85 4.10 -12.96
N VAL A 123 -17.27 2.98 -12.56
CA VAL A 123 -16.74 2.72 -11.21
C VAL A 123 -15.23 2.98 -11.15
N LYS A 124 -14.76 3.65 -10.12
CA LYS A 124 -13.35 3.89 -9.87
C LYS A 124 -12.81 2.88 -8.85
N ILE A 125 -11.85 2.08 -9.26
CA ILE A 125 -11.11 1.14 -8.40
C ILE A 125 -9.76 1.78 -8.07
N LEU A 126 -9.64 2.32 -6.86
CA LEU A 126 -8.40 2.93 -6.35
C LEU A 126 -7.61 1.87 -5.59
N THR A 127 -6.59 1.30 -6.23
CA THR A 127 -5.78 0.22 -5.66
C THR A 127 -4.44 0.72 -5.15
N GLY A 128 -3.99 0.23 -3.99
CA GLY A 128 -2.69 0.57 -3.43
C GLY A 128 -2.65 1.95 -2.74
N PHE A 129 -3.74 2.40 -2.13
CA PHE A 129 -3.77 3.67 -1.39
C PHE A 129 -3.36 3.49 0.08
N GLY A 130 -2.15 2.94 0.27
CA GLY A 130 -1.53 2.70 1.56
C GLY A 130 -0.21 3.46 1.75
N ASN A 131 0.72 2.81 2.42
CA ASN A 131 2.07 3.29 2.67
C ASN A 131 2.97 3.09 1.44
N SER A 132 3.22 1.84 1.08
CA SER A 132 3.97 1.38 -0.10
C SER A 132 3.24 0.14 -0.64
N PRO A 133 2.50 0.29 -1.74
CA PRO A 133 2.22 1.49 -2.52
C PRO A 133 1.29 2.51 -1.84
N GLY A 134 1.16 3.66 -2.45
CA GLY A 134 0.33 4.78 -2.03
C GLY A 134 1.19 6.02 -1.83
N ILE A 135 1.68 6.31 -0.62
CA ILE A 135 2.57 7.46 -0.40
C ILE A 135 3.77 7.40 -1.34
N THR A 136 4.40 6.24 -1.50
CA THR A 136 5.54 6.06 -2.41
C THR A 136 5.21 6.38 -3.87
N GLN A 137 4.07 5.96 -4.37
CA GLN A 137 3.63 6.25 -5.74
C GLN A 137 3.34 7.74 -5.95
N ILE A 138 2.71 8.38 -4.97
CA ILE A 138 2.39 9.81 -4.99
C ILE A 138 3.67 10.65 -4.97
N LEU A 139 4.65 10.28 -4.14
CA LEU A 139 5.96 10.92 -4.09
C LEU A 139 6.78 10.64 -5.37
N ALA A 140 6.67 9.44 -5.94
CA ALA A 140 7.29 9.12 -7.22
C ALA A 140 6.73 9.99 -8.36
N ARG A 141 5.41 10.23 -8.41
CA ARG A 141 4.78 11.17 -9.35
C ARG A 141 5.29 12.59 -9.14
N LYS A 142 5.40 13.05 -7.88
CA LYS A 142 5.95 14.38 -7.55
C LYS A 142 7.38 14.52 -8.06
N GLY A 143 8.22 13.53 -7.78
CA GLY A 143 9.62 13.53 -8.24
C GLY A 143 9.73 13.47 -9.77
N TYR A 144 8.93 12.62 -10.41
CA TYR A 144 8.85 12.52 -11.87
C TYR A 144 8.50 13.86 -12.51
N ASN A 145 7.57 14.62 -11.92
CA ASN A 145 7.20 15.96 -12.41
C ASN A 145 8.24 17.04 -12.08
N SER A 146 9.25 16.76 -11.25
CA SER A 146 10.21 17.74 -10.73
C SER A 146 11.58 17.71 -11.42
N VAL A 147 11.86 16.69 -12.24
CA VAL A 147 13.10 16.54 -12.99
C VAL A 147 12.82 16.47 -14.49
N GLU A 148 13.79 16.86 -15.29
CA GLU A 148 13.69 16.74 -16.75
C GLU A 148 14.06 15.33 -17.20
N ASN A 149 13.40 14.85 -18.26
CA ASN A 149 13.64 13.51 -18.83
C ASN A 149 13.84 12.42 -17.78
N PRO A 150 12.86 12.17 -16.89
CA PRO A 150 13.00 11.20 -15.82
C PRO A 150 13.21 9.79 -16.38
N TYR A 151 14.28 9.12 -15.95
CA TYR A 151 14.65 7.80 -16.48
C TYR A 151 14.75 6.70 -15.41
N ARG A 152 14.90 7.07 -14.11
CA ARG A 152 15.03 6.10 -13.02
C ARG A 152 14.26 6.53 -11.79
N ILE A 153 13.58 5.56 -11.15
CA ILE A 153 12.95 5.72 -9.84
C ILE A 153 13.34 4.53 -8.97
N ASN A 154 13.89 4.80 -7.78
CA ASN A 154 14.14 3.78 -6.78
C ASN A 154 13.21 4.01 -5.59
N VAL A 155 12.41 3.00 -5.26
CA VAL A 155 11.57 3.01 -4.06
C VAL A 155 12.22 2.10 -3.03
N SER A 156 12.33 2.59 -1.80
CA SER A 156 12.86 1.84 -0.67
C SER A 156 12.01 2.04 0.56
N TRP A 157 11.79 0.99 1.34
CA TRP A 157 11.11 1.08 2.62
C TRP A 157 11.82 0.23 3.68
N CYS A 158 11.66 0.62 4.94
CA CYS A 158 12.11 -0.16 6.08
C CYS A 158 11.03 -0.15 7.18
N ALA A 159 10.56 -1.34 7.54
CA ALA A 159 9.58 -1.51 8.61
C ALA A 159 10.26 -1.68 9.97
N GLY A 160 9.74 -1.04 11.00
CA GLY A 160 10.15 -1.26 12.37
C GLY A 160 9.53 -2.53 12.96
N SER A 161 10.33 -3.37 13.60
CA SER A 161 9.82 -4.63 14.18
C SER A 161 9.01 -4.46 15.46
N ASN A 162 9.07 -3.28 16.10
CA ASN A 162 8.28 -2.99 17.29
C ASN A 162 6.88 -2.45 16.97
N GLU A 163 6.60 -2.19 15.69
CA GLU A 163 5.25 -1.94 15.23
C GLU A 163 4.47 -3.27 15.23
N ARG A 164 3.44 -3.35 16.07
CA ARG A 164 2.60 -4.55 16.15
C ARG A 164 1.84 -4.72 14.84
N ALA A 165 2.35 -5.62 14.03
CA ALA A 165 1.73 -6.01 12.78
C ALA A 165 1.01 -7.35 13.01
N GLY A 166 -0.29 -7.41 12.69
CA GLY A 166 -1.08 -8.63 12.85
C GLY A 166 -0.58 -9.79 11.98
N VAL A 167 -1.15 -10.98 12.17
CA VAL A 167 -0.78 -12.21 11.43
C VAL A 167 -0.82 -11.98 9.91
N SER A 168 -1.79 -11.21 9.41
CA SER A 168 -1.91 -10.94 7.96
C SER A 168 -0.70 -10.19 7.40
N ASN A 169 -0.14 -9.24 8.15
CA ASN A 169 1.06 -8.51 7.75
C ASN A 169 2.30 -9.42 7.72
N LEU A 170 2.44 -10.33 8.69
CA LEU A 170 3.51 -11.34 8.65
C LEU A 170 3.36 -12.30 7.45
N VAL A 171 2.13 -12.70 7.11
CA VAL A 171 1.86 -13.52 5.91
C VAL A 171 2.26 -12.77 4.65
N HIS A 172 1.93 -11.48 4.54
CA HIS A 172 2.35 -10.61 3.46
C HIS A 172 3.89 -10.49 3.41
N LEU A 173 4.55 -10.16 4.53
CA LEU A 173 6.01 -10.08 4.61
C LEU A 173 6.70 -11.37 4.12
N PHE A 174 6.17 -12.54 4.48
CA PHE A 174 6.66 -13.84 4.00
C PHE A 174 6.37 -14.06 2.51
N HIS A 175 5.31 -13.48 1.96
CA HIS A 175 4.99 -13.56 0.53
C HIS A 175 5.98 -12.75 -0.29
N ILE A 176 6.19 -11.49 0.04
CA ILE A 176 7.01 -10.55 -0.73
C ILE A 176 8.53 -10.85 -0.69
N PHE A 177 8.98 -11.62 0.30
CA PHE A 177 10.36 -12.11 0.39
C PHE A 177 10.53 -13.55 -0.07
N ASN A 178 9.49 -14.17 -0.67
CA ASN A 178 9.56 -15.54 -1.13
C ASN A 178 9.71 -15.62 -2.65
N ASP A 179 10.65 -16.47 -3.12
CA ASP A 179 10.88 -16.82 -4.52
C ASP A 179 11.38 -15.63 -5.38
N THR A 180 10.56 -15.08 -6.26
CA THR A 180 10.93 -14.04 -7.23
C THR A 180 9.90 -12.93 -7.28
N THR A 181 10.34 -11.75 -7.71
CA THR A 181 9.49 -10.59 -7.98
C THR A 181 9.83 -9.95 -9.31
N LEU A 182 9.03 -9.00 -9.76
CA LEU A 182 9.28 -8.20 -10.95
C LEU A 182 9.93 -6.87 -10.57
N GLN A 183 10.91 -6.48 -11.37
CA GLN A 183 11.50 -5.14 -11.36
C GLN A 183 11.51 -4.61 -12.80
N TRP A 184 11.56 -3.31 -12.98
CA TRP A 184 11.70 -2.68 -14.28
C TRP A 184 13.16 -2.29 -14.49
N LEU A 185 13.87 -3.01 -15.34
CA LEU A 185 15.31 -2.83 -15.60
C LEU A 185 15.56 -2.82 -17.10
N ASP A 186 16.37 -1.87 -17.56
CA ASP A 186 16.69 -1.69 -18.99
C ASP A 186 15.43 -1.50 -19.87
N GLY A 187 14.44 -0.76 -19.35
CA GLY A 187 13.18 -0.48 -20.08
C GLY A 187 12.25 -1.68 -20.24
N LYS A 188 12.38 -2.72 -19.44
CA LYS A 188 11.53 -3.92 -19.48
C LYS A 188 11.37 -4.62 -18.13
N GLU A 189 10.32 -5.41 -18.01
CA GLU A 189 10.12 -6.26 -16.83
C GLU A 189 11.21 -7.33 -16.75
N ARG A 190 11.83 -7.43 -15.59
CA ARG A 190 12.81 -8.46 -15.26
C ARG A 190 12.39 -9.18 -14.00
N ARG A 191 12.35 -10.50 -14.06
CA ARG A 191 12.14 -11.34 -12.89
C ARG A 191 13.46 -11.49 -12.14
N VAL A 192 13.46 -11.03 -10.88
CA VAL A 192 14.62 -11.10 -9.99
C VAL A 192 14.31 -11.93 -8.75
N LYS A 193 15.33 -12.46 -8.10
CA LYS A 193 15.15 -13.22 -6.85
C LYS A 193 14.96 -12.25 -5.68
N THR A 194 13.87 -12.45 -4.91
CA THR A 194 13.61 -11.67 -3.70
C THR A 194 14.73 -11.85 -2.67
N GLY A 195 14.97 -10.82 -1.87
CA GLY A 195 16.06 -10.84 -0.89
C GLY A 195 17.47 -10.75 -1.50
N GLN A 196 17.59 -10.56 -2.82
CA GLN A 196 18.85 -10.15 -3.48
C GLN A 196 18.86 -8.64 -3.73
N GLY A 197 19.86 -8.13 -4.44
CA GLY A 197 19.98 -6.70 -4.75
C GLY A 197 20.19 -5.84 -3.51
N LYS A 198 20.99 -6.33 -2.54
CA LYS A 198 21.24 -5.61 -1.28
C LYS A 198 21.74 -4.19 -1.55
N LYS A 199 21.09 -3.21 -0.91
CA LYS A 199 21.53 -1.81 -0.84
C LYS A 199 21.52 -1.34 0.61
N LEU A 200 22.46 -0.48 0.99
CA LEU A 200 22.35 0.31 2.22
C LEU A 200 21.65 1.61 1.86
N VAL A 201 20.54 1.91 2.53
CA VAL A 201 19.76 3.13 2.31
C VAL A 201 19.73 3.92 3.60
N GLU A 202 20.01 5.23 3.48
CA GLU A 202 19.89 6.17 4.57
C GLU A 202 18.43 6.62 4.69
N PHE A 203 17.81 6.26 5.81
CA PHE A 203 16.47 6.71 6.17
C PHE A 203 16.54 7.72 7.31
N PRO A 204 15.50 8.54 7.49
CA PRO A 204 15.43 9.46 8.63
C PRO A 204 15.36 8.72 9.97
N PRO A 205 15.72 9.40 11.09
CA PRO A 205 15.47 8.87 12.42
C PRO A 205 13.98 8.54 12.65
N PRO A 206 13.65 7.53 13.46
CA PRO A 206 14.56 6.74 14.30
C PRO A 206 15.13 5.50 13.60
N VAL A 207 14.80 5.23 12.34
CA VAL A 207 15.25 4.04 11.60
C VAL A 207 16.73 4.15 11.23
N GLY A 208 17.16 5.28 10.63
CA GLY A 208 18.54 5.47 10.16
C GLY A 208 18.94 4.47 9.07
N PRO A 209 20.26 4.20 8.90
CA PRO A 209 20.74 3.29 7.87
C PRO A 209 20.13 1.89 7.98
N CYS A 210 19.63 1.37 6.85
CA CYS A 210 19.04 0.03 6.79
C CYS A 210 19.45 -0.69 5.50
N ASP A 211 19.83 -1.97 5.64
CA ASP A 211 20.00 -2.87 4.51
C ASP A 211 18.64 -3.24 3.93
N VAL A 212 18.41 -2.94 2.66
CA VAL A 212 17.20 -3.27 1.92
C VAL A 212 17.50 -4.21 0.75
N TYR A 213 16.48 -4.94 0.31
CA TYR A 213 16.58 -6.00 -0.69
C TYR A 213 15.40 -5.96 -1.66
N TYR A 214 15.52 -6.53 -2.85
CA TYR A 214 14.40 -6.69 -3.77
C TYR A 214 13.23 -7.38 -3.10
N THR A 215 12.06 -6.75 -3.17
CA THR A 215 10.77 -7.27 -2.66
C THR A 215 9.67 -7.08 -3.67
N GLY A 216 8.52 -7.70 -3.43
CA GLY A 216 7.40 -7.74 -4.36
C GLY A 216 6.26 -6.81 -4.00
N HIS A 217 6.38 -5.50 -4.26
CA HIS A 217 5.25 -4.56 -4.18
C HIS A 217 4.90 -3.99 -5.57
N ALA A 218 3.78 -3.28 -5.65
CA ALA A 218 3.20 -2.87 -6.92
C ALA A 218 3.98 -1.76 -7.65
N GLU A 219 4.80 -0.94 -6.97
CA GLU A 219 5.49 0.21 -7.58
C GLU A 219 6.38 -0.19 -8.75
N SER A 220 7.08 -1.32 -8.65
CA SER A 220 7.99 -1.80 -9.72
C SER A 220 7.26 -2.14 -11.02
N VAL A 221 5.94 -2.37 -10.95
CA VAL A 221 5.10 -2.70 -12.11
C VAL A 221 4.11 -1.60 -12.47
N SER A 222 3.69 -0.76 -11.52
CA SER A 222 2.73 0.33 -11.76
C SER A 222 3.41 1.59 -12.30
N LEU A 223 4.52 2.02 -11.69
CA LEU A 223 5.21 3.25 -12.09
C LEU A 223 5.64 3.25 -13.57
N PRO A 224 6.28 2.19 -14.10
CA PRO A 224 6.69 2.22 -15.52
C PRO A 224 5.51 2.17 -16.50
N ARG A 225 4.34 1.67 -16.07
CA ARG A 225 3.12 1.68 -16.90
C ARG A 225 2.46 3.05 -16.97
N ASN A 226 2.57 3.83 -15.89
CA ASN A 226 1.85 5.10 -15.74
C ASN A 226 2.75 6.33 -15.88
N LEU A 227 4.08 6.14 -15.87
CA LEU A 227 5.11 7.17 -16.00
C LEU A 227 6.01 6.83 -17.19
N PRO A 228 5.73 7.36 -18.39
CA PRO A 228 6.49 7.02 -19.59
C PRO A 228 7.96 7.47 -19.51
N GLY A 229 8.84 6.82 -20.27
CA GLY A 229 10.26 7.18 -20.36
C GLY A 229 11.17 6.53 -19.32
N LEU A 230 10.62 5.89 -18.28
CA LEU A 230 11.42 5.23 -17.27
C LEU A 230 12.15 4.02 -17.84
N LYS A 231 13.48 3.98 -17.66
CA LYS A 231 14.37 2.86 -18.00
C LYS A 231 14.58 1.92 -16.82
N GLU A 232 14.49 2.45 -15.60
CA GLU A 232 14.68 1.67 -14.38
C GLU A 232 13.67 2.07 -13.31
N VAL A 233 12.96 1.07 -12.76
CA VAL A 233 12.20 1.21 -11.51
C VAL A 233 12.50 0.02 -10.62
N THR A 234 13.09 0.30 -9.45
CA THR A 234 13.42 -0.74 -8.48
C THR A 234 12.71 -0.53 -7.15
N LEU A 235 12.28 -1.63 -6.57
CA LEU A 235 11.68 -1.66 -5.26
C LEU A 235 12.50 -2.51 -4.30
N HIS A 236 12.87 -1.92 -3.17
CA HIS A 236 13.62 -2.58 -2.12
C HIS A 236 12.92 -2.43 -0.77
N GLY A 237 12.94 -3.49 0.01
CA GLY A 237 12.36 -3.47 1.36
C GLY A 237 13.33 -4.04 2.40
N GLY A 238 13.17 -3.57 3.61
CA GLY A 238 13.93 -4.02 4.77
C GLY A 238 13.10 -4.07 6.04
N VAL A 239 13.65 -4.71 7.05
CA VAL A 239 13.08 -4.73 8.41
C VAL A 239 14.20 -4.45 9.40
N LYS A 240 13.96 -3.62 10.38
CA LYS A 240 14.92 -3.34 11.45
C LYS A 240 14.45 -3.98 12.77
N PRO A 241 15.27 -4.85 13.37
CA PRO A 241 16.67 -5.16 13.06
C PRO A 241 16.85 -6.11 11.86
N GLY A 242 17.95 -5.92 11.10
CA GLY A 242 18.20 -6.60 9.82
C GLY A 242 18.34 -8.13 9.88
N TYR A 243 18.53 -8.74 11.05
CA TYR A 243 18.58 -10.20 11.18
C TYR A 243 17.25 -10.86 10.82
N ILE A 244 16.11 -10.14 10.93
CA ILE A 244 14.77 -10.62 10.57
C ILE A 244 14.72 -10.95 9.07
N VAL A 245 15.24 -10.07 8.22
CA VAL A 245 15.30 -10.33 6.77
C VAL A 245 16.21 -11.55 6.48
N LYS A 246 17.33 -11.69 7.20
CA LYS A 246 18.20 -12.87 7.04
C LYS A 246 17.48 -14.17 7.38
N LEU A 247 16.67 -14.15 8.47
CA LEU A 247 15.86 -15.30 8.88
C LEU A 247 14.81 -15.65 7.81
N ILE A 248 14.08 -14.65 7.29
CA ILE A 248 13.06 -14.85 6.26
C ILE A 248 13.71 -15.44 4.99
N ARG A 249 14.85 -14.91 4.56
CA ARG A 249 15.61 -15.44 3.40
C ARG A 249 16.03 -16.89 3.59
N THR A 250 16.47 -17.26 4.78
CA THR A 250 16.81 -18.66 5.12
C THR A 250 15.58 -19.56 5.04
N MET A 251 14.44 -19.13 5.62
CA MET A 251 13.18 -19.87 5.54
C MET A 251 12.69 -20.01 4.08
N SER A 252 12.84 -18.97 3.27
CA SER A 252 12.52 -19.02 1.83
C SER A 252 13.40 -20.03 1.08
N ALA A 253 14.72 -19.98 1.30
CA ALA A 253 15.66 -20.93 0.69
C ALA A 253 15.36 -22.39 1.06
N LEU A 254 14.91 -22.63 2.30
CA LEU A 254 14.48 -23.95 2.78
C LEU A 254 13.03 -24.33 2.34
N LYS A 255 12.40 -23.53 1.46
CA LYS A 255 11.02 -23.73 0.98
C LYS A 255 9.95 -23.79 2.09
N MET A 256 10.25 -23.20 3.24
CA MET A 256 9.31 -23.12 4.37
C MET A 256 8.17 -22.13 4.09
N LEU A 257 8.35 -21.19 3.15
CA LEU A 257 7.39 -20.15 2.74
C LEU A 257 6.65 -20.48 1.44
N SER A 258 6.86 -21.65 0.86
CA SER A 258 6.45 -22.01 -0.51
C SER A 258 4.94 -22.07 -0.75
N THR A 259 4.11 -22.20 0.28
CA THR A 259 2.65 -22.25 0.15
C THR A 259 1.98 -21.28 1.13
N HIS A 260 0.79 -20.80 0.76
CA HIS A 260 -0.02 -19.95 1.66
C HIS A 260 -0.24 -20.60 3.04
N LYS A 261 -0.58 -21.91 3.09
CA LYS A 261 -0.77 -22.65 4.36
C LYS A 261 0.48 -22.61 5.24
N LYS A 262 1.67 -22.79 4.66
CA LYS A 262 2.94 -22.71 5.39
C LYS A 262 3.19 -21.30 5.92
N ARG A 263 2.97 -20.26 5.09
CA ARG A 263 3.11 -18.86 5.50
C ARG A 263 2.18 -18.51 6.67
N VAL A 264 0.91 -18.89 6.61
CA VAL A 264 -0.05 -18.67 7.70
C VAL A 264 0.36 -19.38 9.00
N ARG A 265 0.82 -20.64 8.90
CA ARG A 265 1.27 -21.40 10.07
C ARG A 265 2.48 -20.74 10.74
N LEU A 266 3.46 -20.32 9.95
CA LEU A 266 4.65 -19.62 10.44
C LEU A 266 4.31 -18.25 11.00
N ALA A 267 3.47 -17.47 10.30
CA ALA A 267 3.04 -16.16 10.77
C ALA A 267 2.35 -16.24 12.14
N ARG A 268 1.46 -17.21 12.35
CA ARG A 268 0.82 -17.46 13.67
C ARG A 268 1.83 -17.84 14.74
N PHE A 269 2.84 -18.62 14.39
CA PHE A 269 3.92 -18.98 15.32
C PHE A 269 4.73 -17.75 15.71
N PHE A 270 5.24 -16.99 14.72
CA PHE A 270 6.03 -15.79 14.98
C PHE A 270 5.25 -14.72 15.71
N HIS A 271 3.98 -14.51 15.38
CA HIS A 271 3.11 -13.56 16.09
C HIS A 271 2.94 -13.88 17.59
N ARG A 272 2.97 -15.18 17.97
CA ARG A 272 2.91 -15.58 19.38
C ARG A 272 4.20 -15.26 20.15
N ILE A 273 5.33 -15.19 19.47
CA ILE A 273 6.65 -14.98 20.05
C ILE A 273 7.29 -13.65 19.65
N GLU A 274 6.53 -12.77 18.99
CA GLU A 274 7.05 -11.46 18.49
C GLU A 274 7.65 -10.62 19.63
N GLY A 275 7.10 -10.68 20.83
CA GLY A 275 7.66 -10.00 21.99
C GLY A 275 9.11 -10.38 22.33
N LEU A 276 9.58 -11.54 21.86
CA LEU A 276 10.97 -11.99 22.05
C LEU A 276 11.92 -11.40 21.00
N PHE A 277 11.39 -10.92 19.86
CA PHE A 277 12.18 -10.38 18.75
C PHE A 277 12.29 -8.84 18.77
N GLY A 278 11.61 -8.16 19.72
CA GLY A 278 11.55 -6.71 19.80
C GLY A 278 12.83 -6.02 20.29
N MET A 279 13.86 -6.77 20.70
CA MET A 279 15.11 -6.16 21.18
C MET A 279 15.88 -5.50 20.03
N GLY A 280 16.05 -4.18 20.12
CA GLY A 280 16.72 -3.37 19.08
C GLY A 280 15.85 -2.99 17.88
N GLY A 281 14.54 -3.25 17.93
CA GLY A 281 13.58 -2.77 16.95
C GLY A 281 13.19 -1.31 17.15
N VAL A 282 12.64 -0.70 16.12
CA VAL A 282 12.04 0.64 16.14
C VAL A 282 10.53 0.54 15.98
N ASP A 283 9.80 1.52 16.47
CA ASP A 283 8.33 1.60 16.44
C ASP A 283 7.81 2.52 15.34
N LYS A 284 8.64 2.79 14.32
CA LYS A 284 8.31 3.59 13.14
C LYS A 284 8.71 2.84 11.89
N SER A 285 7.95 3.07 10.84
CA SER A 285 8.26 2.67 9.47
C SER A 285 8.60 3.89 8.62
N VAL A 286 9.41 3.68 7.61
CA VAL A 286 9.93 4.74 6.75
C VAL A 286 9.89 4.31 5.30
N GLY A 287 9.74 5.28 4.40
CA GLY A 287 9.93 5.09 2.98
C GLY A 287 10.81 6.16 2.39
N ARG A 288 11.42 5.84 1.25
CA ARG A 288 12.26 6.72 0.45
C ARG A 288 12.00 6.49 -1.01
N VAL A 289 11.88 7.58 -1.76
CA VAL A 289 11.74 7.57 -3.21
C VAL A 289 12.83 8.45 -3.79
N ASP A 290 13.69 7.87 -4.59
CA ASP A 290 14.79 8.54 -5.30
C ASP A 290 14.42 8.62 -6.78
N VAL A 291 14.48 9.81 -7.38
CA VAL A 291 14.12 10.07 -8.78
C VAL A 291 15.30 10.71 -9.49
N TYR A 292 15.60 10.19 -10.67
CA TYR A 292 16.71 10.66 -11.51
C TYR A 292 16.17 11.06 -12.87
N GLY A 293 16.61 12.20 -13.34
CA GLY A 293 16.36 12.75 -14.68
C GLY A 293 17.64 13.21 -15.35
N GLU A 294 17.52 13.68 -16.57
CA GLU A 294 18.65 14.20 -17.35
C GLU A 294 18.28 15.54 -17.98
N ALA A 295 19.09 16.56 -17.72
CA ALA A 295 18.97 17.89 -18.32
C ALA A 295 20.36 18.36 -18.76
N ASP A 296 20.51 18.80 -20.01
CA ASP A 296 21.75 19.36 -20.57
C ASP A 296 22.99 18.48 -20.35
N GLY A 297 22.83 17.14 -20.44
CA GLY A 297 23.90 16.18 -20.23
C GLY A 297 24.35 15.99 -18.79
N LYS A 298 23.60 16.54 -17.82
CA LYS A 298 23.80 16.33 -16.38
C LYS A 298 22.70 15.48 -15.81
N THR A 299 23.04 14.69 -14.79
CA THR A 299 22.04 13.95 -13.99
C THR A 299 21.38 14.91 -12.99
N GLN A 300 20.06 15.02 -13.07
CA GLN A 300 19.24 15.60 -12.02
C GLN A 300 18.82 14.53 -11.04
N TYR A 301 18.90 14.83 -9.75
CA TYR A 301 18.55 13.92 -8.67
C TYR A 301 17.67 14.61 -7.64
N LYS A 302 16.59 13.94 -7.24
CA LYS A 302 15.68 14.39 -6.19
C LYS A 302 15.22 13.19 -5.37
N TYR A 303 15.09 13.38 -4.06
CA TYR A 303 14.54 12.34 -3.21
C TYR A 303 13.48 12.87 -2.23
N PHE A 304 12.67 11.95 -1.79
CA PHE A 304 11.67 12.14 -0.74
C PHE A 304 11.84 11.05 0.30
N THR A 305 11.60 11.42 1.56
CA THR A 305 11.48 10.44 2.64
C THR A 305 10.26 10.73 3.48
N TYR A 306 9.71 9.70 4.11
CA TYR A 306 8.62 9.87 5.07
C TYR A 306 8.76 8.89 6.22
N VAL A 307 8.19 9.29 7.38
CA VAL A 307 8.23 8.52 8.64
C VAL A 307 6.85 8.50 9.25
N GLY A 308 6.48 7.39 9.87
CA GLY A 308 5.26 7.30 10.65
C GLY A 308 5.04 5.92 11.24
N HIS A 309 4.01 5.77 12.05
CA HIS A 309 3.52 4.46 12.47
C HIS A 309 2.84 3.77 11.30
N ILE A 310 3.19 2.50 11.04
CA ILE A 310 2.78 1.78 9.83
C ILE A 310 1.26 1.80 9.62
N ALA A 311 0.47 1.62 10.68
CA ALA A 311 -0.98 1.62 10.57
C ALA A 311 -1.54 3.02 10.20
N GLU A 312 -0.93 4.10 10.71
CA GLU A 312 -1.34 5.47 10.41
C GLU A 312 -0.99 5.86 8.98
N ILE A 313 0.29 5.69 8.58
CA ILE A 313 0.75 6.01 7.23
C ILE A 313 0.12 5.12 6.14
N THR A 314 -0.45 3.97 6.52
CA THR A 314 -1.25 3.12 5.63
C THR A 314 -2.70 3.58 5.53
N SER A 315 -3.30 4.04 6.63
CA SER A 315 -4.71 4.44 6.66
C SER A 315 -4.98 5.84 6.15
N ILE A 316 -4.06 6.79 6.35
CA ILE A 316 -4.25 8.20 5.98
C ILE A 316 -4.45 8.38 4.47
N PRO A 317 -3.65 7.79 3.57
CA PRO A 317 -3.85 7.91 2.12
C PRO A 317 -5.22 7.38 1.67
N MET A 318 -5.66 6.24 2.22
CA MET A 318 -6.99 5.69 1.94
C MET A 318 -8.10 6.63 2.39
N TYR A 319 -7.99 7.20 3.59
CA TYR A 319 -8.96 8.18 4.09
C TYR A 319 -9.03 9.42 3.19
N LEU A 320 -7.89 9.98 2.80
CA LEU A 320 -7.84 11.13 1.91
C LEU A 320 -8.44 10.82 0.54
N ALA A 321 -8.13 9.66 -0.04
CA ALA A 321 -8.72 9.23 -1.31
C ALA A 321 -10.25 9.12 -1.19
N ALA A 322 -10.77 8.50 -0.13
CA ALA A 322 -12.20 8.41 0.13
C ALA A 322 -12.86 9.80 0.27
N ARG A 323 -12.20 10.72 0.94
CA ARG A 323 -12.67 12.11 1.10
C ARG A 323 -12.72 12.86 -0.23
N LEU A 324 -11.73 12.66 -1.10
CA LEU A 324 -11.69 13.26 -2.43
C LEU A 324 -12.78 12.68 -3.34
N CYS A 325 -13.02 11.36 -3.30
CA CYS A 325 -14.17 10.74 -3.98
C CYS A 325 -15.48 11.36 -3.52
N ALA A 326 -15.68 11.46 -2.21
CA ALA A 326 -16.90 12.05 -1.63
C ALA A 326 -17.10 13.55 -1.95
N ALA A 327 -16.02 14.27 -2.22
CA ALA A 327 -16.03 15.67 -2.64
C ALA A 327 -16.21 15.85 -4.16
N GLY A 328 -16.33 14.76 -4.93
CA GLY A 328 -16.45 14.82 -6.39
C GLY A 328 -15.14 15.17 -7.12
N ALA A 329 -14.00 15.12 -6.42
CA ALA A 329 -12.71 15.52 -7.01
C ALA A 329 -12.32 14.67 -8.23
N PHE A 330 -12.88 13.49 -8.36
CA PHE A 330 -12.61 12.55 -9.45
C PHE A 330 -13.80 12.32 -10.38
N ASP A 331 -14.88 13.11 -10.28
CA ASP A 331 -16.10 12.90 -11.09
C ASP A 331 -15.87 13.11 -12.59
N THR A 332 -14.85 13.89 -12.96
CA THR A 332 -14.46 14.08 -14.37
C THR A 332 -13.61 12.94 -14.93
N LEU A 333 -13.10 12.06 -14.08
CA LEU A 333 -12.35 10.89 -14.50
C LEU A 333 -13.31 9.77 -14.93
N PRO A 334 -13.00 9.03 -16.00
CA PRO A 334 -13.78 7.83 -16.35
C PRO A 334 -13.68 6.78 -15.24
N GLY A 335 -14.59 5.81 -15.23
CA GLY A 335 -14.39 4.59 -14.50
C GLY A 335 -13.08 3.91 -14.95
N GLY A 336 -12.47 3.12 -14.07
CA GLY A 336 -11.19 2.48 -14.35
C GLY A 336 -10.45 2.06 -13.10
N VAL A 337 -9.24 1.52 -13.26
CA VAL A 337 -8.37 1.10 -12.14
C VAL A 337 -7.22 2.08 -11.98
N TYR A 338 -7.12 2.71 -10.84
CA TYR A 338 -6.19 3.80 -10.56
C TYR A 338 -5.25 3.44 -9.40
N SER A 339 -3.95 3.57 -9.63
CA SER A 339 -2.92 3.68 -8.59
C SER A 339 -2.63 5.15 -8.27
N GLY A 340 -1.90 5.41 -7.18
CA GLY A 340 -1.68 6.77 -6.70
C GLY A 340 -1.05 7.71 -7.73
N GLU A 341 -0.03 7.25 -8.45
CA GLU A 341 0.67 8.01 -9.50
C GLU A 341 -0.18 8.23 -10.76
N ARG A 342 -1.13 7.35 -11.03
CA ARG A 342 -2.07 7.48 -12.16
C ARG A 342 -3.20 8.45 -11.83
N LEU A 343 -3.75 8.35 -10.62
CA LEU A 343 -4.87 9.17 -10.17
C LEU A 343 -4.46 10.62 -9.97
N LEU A 344 -3.30 10.86 -9.37
CA LEU A 344 -2.85 12.18 -8.92
C LEU A 344 -1.76 12.72 -9.84
N ALA A 345 -2.13 13.20 -11.03
CA ALA A 345 -1.19 13.80 -11.97
C ALA A 345 -0.45 15.04 -11.38
N GLN A 346 -1.12 15.79 -10.50
CA GLN A 346 -0.59 16.92 -9.73
C GLN A 346 -0.75 16.62 -8.23
N PRO A 347 0.26 15.99 -7.59
CA PRO A 347 0.10 15.41 -6.26
C PRO A 347 0.28 16.39 -5.09
N ASP A 348 0.64 17.65 -5.34
CA ASP A 348 1.05 18.62 -4.30
C ASP A 348 -0.01 18.83 -3.22
N GLU A 349 -1.27 18.93 -3.62
CA GLU A 349 -2.37 19.14 -2.68
C GLU A 349 -2.58 17.92 -1.77
N PHE A 350 -2.50 16.72 -2.35
CA PHE A 350 -2.57 15.48 -1.60
C PHE A 350 -1.41 15.33 -0.63
N ILE A 351 -0.19 15.69 -1.05
CA ILE A 351 1.01 15.68 -0.19
C ILE A 351 0.85 16.68 0.95
N ARG A 352 0.32 17.90 0.69
CA ARG A 352 0.00 18.86 1.76
C ARG A 352 -1.01 18.30 2.75
N ALA A 353 -2.04 17.61 2.26
CA ALA A 353 -3.04 16.96 3.12
C ALA A 353 -2.43 15.85 3.98
N LEU A 354 -1.54 15.01 3.41
CA LEU A 354 -0.78 14.00 4.16
C LEU A 354 0.03 14.65 5.31
N LYS A 355 0.78 15.71 5.00
CA LYS A 355 1.55 16.48 6.02
C LYS A 355 0.63 17.08 7.07
N GLY A 356 -0.50 17.65 6.68
CA GLY A 356 -1.52 18.21 7.58
C GLY A 356 -2.15 17.19 8.52
N MET A 357 -2.12 15.90 8.15
CA MET A 357 -2.58 14.77 8.98
C MET A 357 -1.46 14.12 9.80
N GLY A 358 -0.26 14.69 9.80
CA GLY A 358 0.85 14.24 10.65
C GLY A 358 1.80 13.25 10.00
N VAL A 359 1.71 13.03 8.68
CA VAL A 359 2.74 12.26 7.96
C VAL A 359 3.98 13.15 7.80
N GLU A 360 5.08 12.76 8.41
CA GLU A 360 6.35 13.50 8.31
C GLU A 360 6.98 13.20 6.94
N ILE A 361 6.87 14.16 6.01
CA ILE A 361 7.43 14.03 4.65
C ILE A 361 8.52 15.09 4.46
N TYR A 362 9.71 14.63 4.10
CA TYR A 362 10.89 15.44 3.76
C TYR A 362 11.16 15.34 2.25
N GLU A 363 11.64 16.44 1.68
CA GLU A 363 11.89 16.60 0.25
C GLU A 363 13.24 17.29 0.08
N SER A 364 14.15 16.73 -0.76
CA SER A 364 15.38 17.42 -1.15
C SER A 364 15.10 18.47 -2.22
N GLU A 365 16.00 19.43 -2.38
CA GLU A 365 16.09 20.19 -3.62
C GLU A 365 16.52 19.29 -4.78
N VAL A 366 16.42 19.78 -6.01
CA VAL A 366 16.96 19.07 -7.17
C VAL A 366 18.48 19.33 -7.20
N GLU A 367 19.24 18.26 -7.12
CA GLU A 367 20.71 18.28 -7.21
C GLU A 367 21.13 17.95 -8.65
N GLU A 368 22.09 18.70 -9.20
CA GLU A 368 22.71 18.41 -10.49
C GLU A 368 24.12 17.86 -10.28
N THR A 369 24.40 16.72 -10.89
CA THR A 369 25.74 16.12 -10.88
C THR A 369 26.23 15.90 -12.30
N SER A 370 27.51 16.18 -12.56
CA SER A 370 28.17 15.78 -13.82
C SER A 370 28.10 14.27 -13.95
N SER A 371 27.66 13.76 -15.07
CA SER A 371 27.59 12.34 -15.41
C SER A 371 28.98 11.71 -15.51
#